data_d780210660edc8cc95d1ffade2ccbed4
#
_entry.id   d780210660edc8cc95d1ffade2ccbed4
#
_cell.length_a   1.000
_cell.length_b   1.000
_cell.length_c   1.000
_cell.angle_alpha   90.00
_cell.angle_beta   90.00
_cell.angle_gamma   90.00
#
_symmetry.space_group_name_H-M   'P 1'
#
loop_
_entity.id
_entity.type
_entity.pdbx_description
1 polymer ?
#
loop_
_entity_poly.entity_id
_entity_poly.type
_entity_poly.pdbx_seq_one_letter_code
_entity_poly.pdbx_strand_id
1 'polypeptide(L)'
;MKFFIDTANIEEIKKGLALGMVDGVTTNPSLIAKEQRPFTAILEDICNLVDGPISAEVVSLEADGMVAEARELAKISDNIVIKVPMIEEGLKAVRRLATEDIKTNVTLIFSVAQVLLAAKAGASYV
;
A
#
# COMPACT_ATOMS: atom_id res chain seq x y z
N MET A 1 14.42 -12.47 -2.74
CA MET A 1 13.47 -11.85 -3.69
C MET A 1 12.07 -11.97 -3.08
N LYS A 2 11.25 -10.94 -3.15
CA LYS A 2 9.87 -10.95 -2.62
C LYS A 2 8.87 -10.83 -3.75
N PHE A 3 7.82 -11.66 -3.71
CA PHE A 3 6.73 -11.63 -4.66
C PHE A 3 5.45 -11.09 -4.03
N PHE A 4 4.82 -10.15 -4.72
CA PHE A 4 3.54 -9.58 -4.32
C PHE A 4 2.46 -9.99 -5.31
N ILE A 5 1.27 -10.31 -4.80
CA ILE A 5 0.09 -10.50 -5.63
C ILE A 5 -0.73 -9.20 -5.65
N ASP A 6 -1.13 -8.74 -6.84
CA ASP A 6 -1.91 -7.50 -7.02
C ASP A 6 -3.40 -7.84 -7.16
N THR A 7 -4.09 -7.92 -6.04
CA THR A 7 -5.52 -8.27 -5.97
C THR A 7 -6.12 -7.88 -4.62
N ALA A 8 -7.45 -7.69 -4.60
CA ALA A 8 -8.25 -7.57 -3.39
C ALA A 8 -9.13 -8.82 -3.13
N ASN A 9 -9.06 -9.80 -4.03
CA ASN A 9 -9.88 -11.01 -3.94
C ASN A 9 -9.26 -12.05 -3.01
N ILE A 10 -9.98 -12.39 -1.95
CA ILE A 10 -9.52 -13.30 -0.90
C ILE A 10 -9.19 -14.70 -1.43
N GLU A 11 -9.97 -15.22 -2.38
CA GLU A 11 -9.73 -16.56 -2.93
C GLU A 11 -8.48 -16.61 -3.83
N GLU A 12 -8.19 -15.53 -4.55
CA GLU A 12 -6.94 -15.41 -5.30
C GLU A 12 -5.73 -15.35 -4.37
N ILE A 13 -5.83 -14.60 -3.27
CA ILE A 13 -4.78 -14.52 -2.25
C ILE A 13 -4.52 -15.90 -1.64
N LYS A 14 -5.57 -16.62 -1.23
CA LYS A 14 -5.46 -17.99 -0.69
C LYS A 14 -4.76 -18.95 -1.66
N LYS A 15 -5.10 -18.87 -2.96
CA LYS A 15 -4.45 -19.68 -3.99
C LYS A 15 -2.96 -19.33 -4.10
N GLY A 16 -2.62 -18.05 -4.11
CA GLY A 16 -1.22 -17.60 -4.13
C GLY A 16 -0.44 -18.06 -2.91
N LEU A 17 -1.01 -17.93 -1.72
CA LEU A 17 -0.40 -18.39 -0.47
C LEU A 17 -0.17 -19.91 -0.47
N ALA A 18 -1.11 -20.69 -1.00
CA ALA A 18 -0.99 -22.15 -1.09
C ALA A 18 0.19 -22.60 -1.98
N LEU A 19 0.64 -21.76 -2.91
CA LEU A 19 1.85 -22.01 -3.72
C LEU A 19 3.14 -21.73 -2.94
N GLY A 20 3.07 -21.08 -1.77
CA GLY A 20 4.24 -20.69 -0.97
C GLY A 20 5.10 -19.61 -1.61
N MET A 21 4.55 -18.83 -2.56
CA MET A 21 5.30 -17.84 -3.34
C MET A 21 4.92 -16.38 -3.04
N VAL A 22 3.85 -16.14 -2.27
CA VAL A 22 3.36 -14.79 -1.98
C VAL A 22 3.97 -14.29 -0.67
N ASP A 23 4.74 -13.21 -0.76
CA ASP A 23 5.34 -12.52 0.39
C ASP A 23 4.52 -11.31 0.85
N GLY A 24 3.62 -10.81 0.01
CA GLY A 24 2.80 -9.64 0.32
C GLY A 24 1.69 -9.42 -0.71
N VAL A 25 0.86 -8.42 -0.46
CA VAL A 25 -0.27 -8.09 -1.31
C VAL A 25 -0.24 -6.61 -1.66
N THR A 26 -0.54 -6.29 -2.91
CA THR A 26 -0.85 -4.91 -3.32
C THR A 26 -2.31 -4.80 -3.72
N THR A 27 -2.95 -3.73 -3.29
CA THR A 27 -4.31 -3.38 -3.70
C THR A 27 -4.34 -2.00 -4.34
N ASN A 28 -5.47 -1.67 -4.93
CA ASN A 28 -5.78 -0.32 -5.39
C ASN A 28 -7.30 -0.08 -5.33
N PRO A 29 -7.78 1.19 -5.41
CA PRO A 29 -9.19 1.50 -5.30
C PRO A 29 -10.07 0.74 -6.31
N SER A 30 -9.60 0.51 -7.52
CA SER A 30 -10.34 -0.20 -8.56
C SER A 30 -10.51 -1.70 -8.26
N LEU A 31 -9.49 -2.34 -7.67
CA LEU A 31 -9.58 -3.73 -7.24
C LEU A 31 -10.53 -3.87 -6.06
N ILE A 32 -10.43 -2.99 -5.07
CA ILE A 32 -11.31 -2.96 -3.90
C ILE A 32 -12.77 -2.78 -4.32
N ALA A 33 -13.05 -1.85 -5.25
CA ALA A 33 -14.42 -1.59 -5.72
C ALA A 33 -15.10 -2.81 -6.36
N LYS A 34 -14.33 -3.73 -6.95
CA LYS A 34 -14.87 -4.98 -7.54
C LYS A 34 -15.42 -5.93 -6.50
N GLU A 35 -14.91 -5.91 -5.28
CA GLU A 35 -15.33 -6.83 -4.21
C GLU A 35 -16.67 -6.45 -3.58
N GLN A 36 -17.24 -5.27 -3.87
CA GLN A 36 -18.55 -4.80 -3.40
C GLN A 36 -18.73 -4.88 -1.86
N ARG A 37 -17.64 -4.67 -1.13
CA ARG A 37 -17.56 -4.71 0.34
C ARG A 37 -16.88 -3.45 0.88
N PRO A 38 -17.09 -3.09 2.15
CA PRO A 38 -16.38 -1.98 2.78
C PRO A 38 -14.86 -2.15 2.69
N PHE A 39 -14.15 -1.07 2.36
CA PHE A 39 -12.69 -1.07 2.17
C PHE A 39 -11.94 -1.62 3.39
N THR A 40 -12.30 -1.14 4.58
CA THR A 40 -11.66 -1.57 5.83
C THR A 40 -11.85 -3.06 6.10
N ALA A 41 -13.06 -3.59 5.85
CA ALA A 41 -13.34 -5.01 6.05
C ALA A 41 -12.52 -5.91 5.10
N ILE A 42 -12.29 -5.46 3.86
CA ILE A 42 -11.44 -6.20 2.91
C ILE A 42 -9.99 -6.20 3.40
N LEU A 43 -9.47 -5.05 3.84
CA LEU A 43 -8.11 -4.95 4.37
C LEU A 43 -7.90 -5.80 5.62
N GLU A 44 -8.87 -5.79 6.56
CA GLU A 44 -8.84 -6.63 7.75
C GLU A 44 -8.75 -8.12 7.40
N ASP A 45 -9.59 -8.58 6.44
CA ASP A 45 -9.55 -9.97 5.98
C ASP A 45 -8.19 -10.33 5.34
N ILE A 46 -7.62 -9.43 4.53
CA ILE A 46 -6.29 -9.64 3.93
C ILE A 46 -5.22 -9.69 5.02
N CYS A 47 -5.26 -8.78 5.99
CA CYS A 47 -4.31 -8.74 7.11
C CYS A 47 -4.36 -10.01 7.99
N ASN A 48 -5.54 -10.62 8.11
CA ASN A 48 -5.69 -11.89 8.84
C ASN A 48 -5.13 -13.11 8.08
N LEU A 49 -4.95 -12.99 6.77
CA LEU A 49 -4.46 -14.08 5.91
C LEU A 49 -2.96 -13.98 5.61
N VAL A 50 -2.42 -12.77 5.57
CA VAL A 50 -1.07 -12.50 5.04
C VAL A 50 -0.21 -11.86 6.12
N ASP A 51 0.85 -12.53 6.51
CA ASP A 51 1.83 -12.02 7.50
C ASP A 51 2.77 -10.97 6.91
N GLY A 52 2.79 -10.80 5.59
CA GLY A 52 3.66 -9.89 4.86
C GLY A 52 3.05 -8.50 4.65
N PRO A 53 3.79 -7.59 3.96
CA PRO A 53 3.33 -6.23 3.71
C PRO A 53 2.11 -6.20 2.79
N ILE A 54 1.14 -5.34 3.13
CA ILE A 54 -0.11 -5.15 2.41
C ILE A 54 -0.25 -3.68 2.02
N SER A 55 -0.17 -3.39 0.72
CA SER A 55 -0.28 -2.03 0.21
C SER A 55 -1.73 -1.59 0.09
N ALA A 56 -2.11 -0.56 0.86
CA ALA A 56 -3.41 0.10 0.85
C ALA A 56 -3.27 1.53 0.32
N GLU A 57 -3.96 1.85 -0.78
CA GLU A 57 -3.79 3.11 -1.50
C GLU A 57 -4.70 4.21 -0.95
N VAL A 58 -4.12 5.39 -0.71
CA VAL A 58 -4.85 6.61 -0.39
C VAL A 58 -5.53 7.17 -1.64
N VAL A 59 -6.65 7.87 -1.47
CA VAL A 59 -7.42 8.45 -2.58
C VAL A 59 -7.29 9.97 -2.69
N SER A 60 -6.90 10.66 -1.60
CA SER A 60 -6.63 12.09 -1.64
C SER A 60 -5.49 12.42 -2.60
N LEU A 61 -5.53 13.59 -3.21
CA LEU A 61 -4.48 14.11 -4.08
C LEU A 61 -3.61 15.17 -3.39
N GLU A 62 -3.98 15.62 -2.20
CA GLU A 62 -3.27 16.60 -1.40
C GLU A 62 -2.50 15.91 -0.25
N ALA A 63 -1.30 16.39 0.06
CA ALA A 63 -0.44 15.77 1.06
C ALA A 63 -1.11 15.65 2.45
N ASP A 64 -1.85 16.67 2.89
CA ASP A 64 -2.55 16.66 4.17
C ASP A 64 -3.64 15.57 4.22
N GLY A 65 -4.40 15.43 3.13
CA GLY A 65 -5.40 14.39 2.99
C GLY A 65 -4.78 12.99 2.97
N MET A 66 -3.72 12.79 2.16
CA MET A 66 -2.99 11.52 2.11
C MET A 66 -2.47 11.10 3.49
N VAL A 67 -1.88 12.04 4.25
CA VAL A 67 -1.36 11.75 5.59
C VAL A 67 -2.48 11.41 6.57
N ALA A 68 -3.62 12.11 6.50
CA ALA A 68 -4.78 11.82 7.34
C ALA A 68 -5.33 10.41 7.07
N GLU A 69 -5.54 10.05 5.79
CA GLU A 69 -5.97 8.71 5.38
C GLU A 69 -4.95 7.64 5.80
N ALA A 70 -3.66 7.89 5.58
CA ALA A 70 -2.58 6.97 5.92
C ALA A 70 -2.57 6.61 7.40
N ARG A 71 -2.76 7.59 8.29
CA ARG A 71 -2.80 7.36 9.74
C ARG A 71 -3.99 6.48 10.16
N GLU A 72 -5.14 6.62 9.48
CA GLU A 72 -6.29 5.74 9.76
C GLU A 72 -6.06 4.33 9.23
N LEU A 73 -5.52 4.19 8.01
CA LEU A 73 -5.21 2.89 7.43
C LEU A 73 -4.14 2.14 8.24
N ALA A 74 -3.10 2.82 8.70
CA ALA A 74 -2.03 2.23 9.50
C ALA A 74 -2.50 1.64 10.85
N LYS A 75 -3.68 2.06 11.36
CA LYS A 75 -4.27 1.50 12.58
C LYS A 75 -4.85 0.10 12.39
N ILE A 76 -5.13 -0.31 11.16
CA ILE A 76 -5.75 -1.60 10.86
C ILE A 76 -4.80 -2.75 11.21
N SER A 77 -3.52 -2.63 10.84
CA SER A 77 -2.49 -3.65 11.12
C SER A 77 -1.09 -3.09 10.89
N ASP A 78 -0.10 -3.60 11.63
CA ASP A 78 1.32 -3.28 11.44
C ASP A 78 1.87 -3.74 10.07
N ASN A 79 1.14 -4.59 9.38
CA ASN A 79 1.47 -5.07 8.02
C ASN A 79 1.06 -4.08 6.92
N ILE A 80 0.27 -3.06 7.23
CA ILE A 80 -0.17 -2.08 6.25
C ILE A 80 1.00 -1.21 5.80
N VAL A 81 1.11 -1.07 4.49
CA VAL A 81 2.02 -0.17 3.80
C VAL A 81 1.18 0.81 2.98
N ILE A 82 1.34 2.09 3.20
CA ILE A 82 0.52 3.11 2.55
C ILE A 82 0.99 3.31 1.11
N LYS A 83 0.12 3.02 0.16
CA LYS A 83 0.40 3.23 -1.25
C LYS A 83 0.06 4.66 -1.64
N VAL A 84 1.06 5.37 -2.20
CA VAL A 84 1.02 6.81 -2.49
C VAL A 84 1.45 7.05 -3.92
N PRO A 85 0.73 7.87 -4.72
CA PRO A 85 1.12 8.15 -6.11
C PRO A 85 2.40 9.01 -6.18
N MET A 86 3.20 8.78 -7.23
CA MET A 86 4.43 9.54 -7.53
C MET A 86 4.10 10.92 -8.11
N ILE A 87 3.58 11.79 -7.28
CA ILE A 87 3.31 13.22 -7.55
C ILE A 87 3.99 14.08 -6.49
N GLU A 88 4.05 15.39 -6.71
CA GLU A 88 4.70 16.32 -5.75
C GLU A 88 4.10 16.21 -4.35
N GLU A 89 2.76 16.26 -4.24
CA GLU A 89 2.04 16.09 -2.98
C GLU A 89 2.26 14.70 -2.35
N GLY A 90 2.38 13.65 -3.19
CA GLY A 90 2.73 12.31 -2.74
C GLY A 90 4.10 12.24 -2.09
N LEU A 91 5.13 12.87 -2.67
CA LEU A 91 6.47 12.92 -2.06
C LEU A 91 6.49 13.68 -0.74
N LYS A 92 5.70 14.77 -0.62
CA LYS A 92 5.52 15.50 0.66
C LYS A 92 4.87 14.60 1.71
N ALA A 93 3.84 13.84 1.33
CA ALA A 93 3.18 12.87 2.21
C ALA A 93 4.14 11.77 2.66
N VAL A 94 4.87 11.14 1.72
CA VAL A 94 5.88 10.11 2.01
C VAL A 94 6.91 10.60 3.01
N ARG A 95 7.45 11.82 2.82
CA ARG A 95 8.43 12.41 3.73
C ARG A 95 7.89 12.57 5.15
N ARG A 96 6.65 12.99 5.29
CA ARG A 96 6.00 13.15 6.61
C ARG A 96 5.74 11.79 7.26
N LEU A 97 5.17 10.84 6.52
CA LEU A 97 4.88 9.49 7.00
C LEU A 97 6.14 8.74 7.44
N ALA A 98 7.26 8.94 6.74
CA ALA A 98 8.56 8.38 7.14
C ALA A 98 9.04 8.87 8.52
N THR A 99 8.70 10.11 8.91
CA THR A 99 9.03 10.61 10.27
C THR A 99 8.12 10.05 11.37
N GLU A 100 7.02 9.40 10.97
CA GLU A 100 6.03 8.77 11.85
C GLU A 100 6.17 7.22 11.86
N ASP A 101 7.25 6.69 11.27
CA ASP A 101 7.50 5.24 11.07
C ASP A 101 6.40 4.51 10.29
N ILE A 102 5.58 5.25 9.53
CA ILE A 102 4.57 4.67 8.63
C ILE A 102 5.23 4.33 7.30
N LYS A 103 5.23 3.03 6.97
CA LYS A 103 5.81 2.52 5.73
C LYS A 103 5.00 2.95 4.51
N THR A 104 5.70 3.30 3.43
CA THR A 104 5.05 3.71 2.18
C THR A 104 5.54 2.90 0.99
N ASN A 105 4.63 2.73 0.00
CA ASN A 105 4.89 2.19 -1.32
C ASN A 105 4.53 3.26 -2.36
N VAL A 106 5.53 3.82 -3.04
CA VAL A 106 5.28 4.86 -4.04
C VAL A 106 4.96 4.23 -5.38
N THR A 107 3.74 4.43 -5.84
CA THR A 107 3.22 3.86 -7.10
C THR A 107 3.32 4.84 -8.27
N LEU A 108 3.15 4.34 -9.50
CA LEU A 108 3.23 5.11 -10.74
C LEU A 108 4.64 5.68 -10.99
N ILE A 109 5.65 4.87 -10.73
CA ILE A 109 7.04 5.18 -11.01
C ILE A 109 7.42 4.63 -12.38
N PHE A 110 7.91 5.50 -13.27
CA PHE A 110 8.23 5.19 -14.65
C PHE A 110 9.66 5.59 -15.06
N SER A 111 10.48 6.04 -14.10
CA SER A 111 11.89 6.39 -14.37
C SER A 111 12.77 6.20 -13.14
N VAL A 112 14.07 5.99 -13.38
CA VAL A 112 15.08 5.90 -12.32
C VAL A 112 15.12 7.17 -11.47
N ALA A 113 14.96 8.35 -12.06
CA ALA A 113 14.94 9.61 -11.33
C ALA A 113 13.78 9.66 -10.32
N GLN A 114 12.60 9.15 -10.69
CA GLN A 114 11.45 9.04 -9.77
C GLN A 114 11.74 8.08 -8.61
N VAL A 115 12.39 6.92 -8.88
CA VAL A 115 12.83 5.99 -7.82
C VAL A 115 13.73 6.69 -6.81
N LEU A 116 14.73 7.44 -7.29
CA LEU A 116 15.67 8.16 -6.43
C LEU A 116 14.96 9.20 -5.56
N LEU A 117 13.99 9.93 -6.11
CA LEU A 117 13.19 10.91 -5.36
C LEU A 117 12.34 10.22 -4.28
N ALA A 118 11.66 9.12 -4.62
CA ALA A 118 10.86 8.35 -3.68
C ALA A 118 11.72 7.76 -2.54
N ALA A 119 12.86 7.15 -2.88
CA ALA A 119 13.81 6.63 -1.90
C ALA A 119 14.33 7.73 -0.96
N LYS A 120 14.69 8.90 -1.51
CA LYS A 120 15.14 10.06 -0.72
C LYS A 120 14.04 10.62 0.17
N ALA A 121 12.78 10.54 -0.24
CA ALA A 121 11.64 10.93 0.59
C ALA A 121 11.41 9.96 1.76
N GLY A 122 11.91 8.74 1.69
CA GLY A 122 11.82 7.72 2.74
C GLY A 122 10.85 6.58 2.43
N ALA A 123 10.55 6.36 1.15
CA ALA A 123 9.72 5.23 0.72
C ALA A 123 10.35 3.88 1.10
N SER A 124 9.52 2.94 1.57
CA SER A 124 9.94 1.57 1.88
C SER A 124 9.90 0.67 0.64
N TYR A 125 9.00 0.98 -0.30
CA TYR A 125 8.80 0.29 -1.58
C TYR A 125 8.53 1.30 -2.69
N VAL A 126 8.81 0.89 -3.91
CA VAL A 126 8.50 1.63 -5.13
C VAL A 126 8.00 0.68 -6.21
#